data_be0989b730db14a5eab3fba57a6e4d60
#
_entry.id   be0989b730db14a5eab3fba57a6e4d60
#
_cell.length_a   1.000
_cell.length_b   1.000
_cell.length_c   1.000
_cell.angle_alpha   90.00
_cell.angle_beta   90.00
_cell.angle_gamma   90.00
#
_symmetry.space_group_name_H-M   'P 1'
#
loop_
_entity.id
_entity.type
_entity.pdbx_description
1 polymer ?
#
loop_
_entity_poly.entity_id
_entity_poly.type
_entity_poly.pdbx_seq_one_letter_code
_entity_poly.pdbx_strand_id
1 'polypeptide(L)'
;MTDLIIQGINGRMGHTLVEKISARSDCRIVAGVDQKAGQIGDIPVYASLEDLPEAKGIVIDFTSPAGTVHAAQFCAAHGMPCV
;
A
#
# COMPACT_ATOMS: atom_id res chain seq x y z
N MET A 1 10.83 11.75 -5.47
CA MET A 1 9.81 11.43 -4.45
C MET A 1 9.54 9.94 -4.47
N THR A 2 9.45 9.31 -3.31
CA THR A 2 9.23 7.88 -3.18
C THR A 2 7.74 7.57 -3.20
N ASP A 3 7.32 6.66 -4.06
CA ASP A 3 5.94 6.20 -4.16
C ASP A 3 5.70 5.02 -3.21
N LEU A 4 4.66 5.12 -2.39
CA LEU A 4 4.32 4.10 -1.40
C LEU A 4 2.94 3.51 -1.68
N ILE A 5 2.82 2.21 -1.46
CA ILE A 5 1.57 1.46 -1.53
C ILE A 5 1.34 0.87 -0.14
N ILE A 6 0.19 1.17 0.47
CA ILE A 6 -0.11 0.71 1.83
C ILE A 6 -1.09 -0.45 1.76
N GLN A 7 -0.63 -1.65 2.12
CA GLN A 7 -1.50 -2.81 2.26
C GLN A 7 -2.03 -2.87 3.68
N GLY A 8 -3.35 -2.98 3.84
CA GLY A 8 -4.03 -2.84 5.11
C GLY A 8 -4.35 -1.39 5.46
N ILE A 9 -4.57 -0.55 4.44
CA ILE A 9 -4.69 0.90 4.60
C ILE A 9 -5.90 1.30 5.45
N ASN A 10 -6.96 0.50 5.50
CA ASN A 10 -8.16 0.80 6.29
C ASN A 10 -7.98 0.51 7.78
N GLY A 11 -6.91 -0.14 8.19
CA GLY A 11 -6.61 -0.39 9.59
C GLY A 11 -6.07 0.84 10.30
N ARG A 12 -5.93 0.75 11.64
CA ARG A 12 -5.42 1.86 12.46
C ARG A 12 -4.02 2.31 12.04
N MET A 13 -3.13 1.35 11.84
CA MET A 13 -1.75 1.65 11.44
C MET A 13 -1.71 2.30 10.07
N GLY A 14 -2.55 1.84 9.14
CA GLY A 14 -2.66 2.43 7.82
C GLY A 14 -3.11 3.88 7.88
N HIS A 15 -4.16 4.17 8.64
CA HIS A 15 -4.66 5.54 8.81
C HIS A 15 -3.61 6.46 9.45
N THR A 16 -2.92 5.99 10.47
CA THR A 16 -1.85 6.75 11.11
C THR A 16 -0.73 7.07 10.11
N LEU A 17 -0.35 6.10 9.30
CA LEU A 17 0.71 6.29 8.31
C LEU A 17 0.28 7.28 7.21
N VAL A 18 -0.97 7.21 6.76
CA VAL A 18 -1.51 8.17 5.79
C VAL A 18 -1.35 9.61 6.31
N GLU A 19 -1.72 9.85 7.56
CA GLU A 19 -1.58 11.18 8.16
C GLU A 19 -0.13 11.65 8.21
N LYS A 20 0.76 10.76 8.64
CA LYS A 20 2.19 11.10 8.79
C LYS A 20 2.85 11.33 7.43
N ILE A 21 2.57 10.50 6.45
CA ILE A 21 3.18 10.63 5.13
C ILE A 21 2.64 11.85 4.39
N SER A 22 1.36 12.19 4.58
CA SER A 22 0.77 13.37 3.96
C SER A 22 1.47 14.66 4.35
N ALA A 23 2.13 14.68 5.50
CA ALA A 23 2.91 15.84 5.97
C ALA A 23 4.34 15.87 5.42
N ARG A 24 4.78 14.82 4.74
CA ARG A 24 6.15 14.74 4.19
C ARG A 24 6.18 15.21 2.74
N SER A 25 7.36 15.69 2.32
CA SER A 25 7.58 16.13 0.94
C SER A 25 8.49 15.16 0.15
N ASP A 26 9.05 14.14 0.80
CA ASP A 26 9.99 13.19 0.19
C ASP A 26 9.35 11.86 -0.20
N CYS A 27 8.09 11.65 0.16
CA CYS A 27 7.36 10.44 -0.21
C CYS A 27 5.86 10.75 -0.31
N ARG A 28 5.15 9.87 -1.01
CA ARG A 28 3.69 9.99 -1.18
C ARG A 28 3.06 8.61 -1.24
N ILE A 29 1.80 8.53 -0.82
CA ILE A 29 1.02 7.31 -0.97
C ILE A 29 0.27 7.40 -2.29
N VAL A 30 0.59 6.51 -3.23
CA VAL A 30 -0.03 6.48 -4.56
C VAL A 30 -1.22 5.55 -4.62
N ALA A 31 -1.31 4.57 -3.71
CA ALA A 31 -2.39 3.61 -3.67
C ALA A 31 -2.44 2.93 -2.30
N GLY A 32 -3.60 2.38 -2.00
CA GLY A 32 -3.79 1.49 -0.86
C GLY A 32 -4.39 0.17 -1.31
N VAL A 33 -4.26 -0.85 -0.48
CA VAL A 33 -4.87 -2.16 -0.69
C VAL A 33 -5.56 -2.58 0.60
N ASP A 34 -6.80 -3.01 0.48
CA ASP A 34 -7.55 -3.58 1.61
C ASP A 34 -8.68 -4.45 1.06
N GLN A 35 -9.40 -5.14 1.93
CA GLN A 35 -10.48 -6.04 1.52
C GLN A 35 -11.59 -5.32 0.76
N LYS A 36 -11.82 -4.05 1.05
CA LYS A 36 -12.80 -3.22 0.34
C LYS A 36 -12.09 -2.20 -0.53
N ALA A 37 -12.32 -2.28 -1.82
CA ALA A 37 -11.90 -1.25 -2.75
C ALA A 37 -12.66 0.05 -2.48
N GLY A 38 -12.04 1.18 -2.81
CA GLY A 38 -12.66 2.49 -2.59
C GLY A 38 -11.66 3.61 -2.75
N GLN A 39 -11.76 4.61 -1.88
CA GLN A 39 -10.88 5.76 -1.94
C GLN A 39 -10.76 6.39 -0.55
N ILE A 40 -9.55 6.83 -0.21
CA ILE A 40 -9.29 7.60 1.01
C ILE A 40 -8.72 8.94 0.56
N GLY A 41 -9.53 10.02 0.64
CA GLY A 41 -9.14 11.30 0.05
C GLY A 41 -8.83 11.12 -1.43
N ASP A 42 -7.63 11.44 -1.84
CA ASP A 42 -7.16 11.27 -3.22
C ASP A 42 -6.48 9.93 -3.47
N ILE A 43 -6.42 9.04 -2.46
CA ILE A 43 -5.73 7.77 -2.55
C ILE A 43 -6.70 6.69 -3.01
N PRO A 44 -6.51 6.09 -4.18
CA PRO A 44 -7.34 4.95 -4.61
C PRO A 44 -6.98 3.72 -3.79
N VAL A 45 -8.01 2.94 -3.41
CA VAL A 45 -7.85 1.70 -2.65
C VAL A 45 -8.33 0.53 -3.50
N TYR A 46 -7.47 -0.46 -3.68
CA TYR A 46 -7.75 -1.65 -4.47
C TYR A 46 -7.99 -2.85 -3.56
N ALA A 47 -8.77 -3.81 -4.03
CA ALA A 47 -9.09 -5.01 -3.25
C ALA A 47 -7.90 -5.98 -3.19
N SER A 48 -6.94 -5.86 -4.09
CA SER A 48 -5.79 -6.75 -4.20
C SER A 48 -4.61 -6.02 -4.85
N LEU A 49 -3.39 -6.42 -4.52
CA LEU A 49 -2.18 -5.89 -5.17
C LEU A 49 -2.20 -6.10 -6.68
N GLU A 50 -2.77 -7.22 -7.15
CA GLU A 50 -2.89 -7.51 -8.58
C GLU A 50 -3.78 -6.51 -9.32
N ASP A 51 -4.64 -5.79 -8.61
CA ASP A 51 -5.53 -4.79 -9.21
C ASP A 51 -4.85 -3.44 -9.44
N LEU A 52 -3.62 -3.26 -8.94
CA LEU A 52 -2.88 -2.03 -9.16
C LEU A 52 -2.64 -1.78 -10.65
N PRO A 53 -2.85 -0.55 -11.15
CA PRO A 53 -2.58 -0.24 -12.55
C PRO A 53 -1.10 -0.35 -12.90
N GLU A 54 -0.21 -0.14 -11.95
CA GLU A 54 1.23 -0.29 -12.13
C GLU A 54 1.84 -0.97 -10.90
N ALA A 55 2.68 -1.97 -11.14
CA ALA A 55 3.46 -2.64 -10.09
C ALA A 55 4.73 -1.86 -9.81
N LYS A 56 4.61 -0.70 -9.15
CA LYS A 56 5.71 0.24 -8.97
C LYS A 56 5.62 0.90 -7.60
N GLY A 57 6.77 1.08 -6.95
CA GLY A 57 6.86 1.71 -5.64
C GLY A 57 7.26 0.73 -4.55
N ILE A 58 7.10 1.14 -3.30
CA ILE A 58 7.43 0.34 -2.13
C ILE A 58 6.13 -0.05 -1.43
N VAL A 59 5.93 -1.35 -1.19
CA VAL A 59 4.77 -1.85 -0.46
C VAL A 59 5.09 -1.87 1.03
N ILE A 60 4.24 -1.21 1.82
CA ILE A 60 4.29 -1.26 3.28
C ILE A 60 3.08 -2.07 3.74
N ASP A 61 3.32 -3.16 4.47
CA ASP A 61 2.29 -4.13 4.81
C ASP A 61 1.93 -4.09 6.29
N PHE A 62 0.64 -3.92 6.58
CA PHE A 62 0.07 -3.98 7.93
C PHE A 62 -1.03 -5.03 8.04
N THR A 63 -0.98 -6.07 7.22
CA THR A 63 -2.01 -7.11 7.19
C THR A 63 -1.67 -8.28 8.11
N SER A 64 -2.56 -9.28 8.12
CA SER A 64 -2.35 -10.55 8.78
C SER A 64 -1.20 -11.34 8.13
N PRO A 65 -0.70 -12.42 8.78
CA PRO A 65 0.36 -13.23 8.17
C PRO A 65 0.06 -13.72 6.75
N ALA A 66 -1.19 -14.08 6.45
CA ALA A 66 -1.57 -14.50 5.10
C ALA A 66 -1.42 -13.36 4.09
N GLY A 67 -1.83 -12.14 4.46
CA GLY A 67 -1.65 -10.97 3.62
C GLY A 67 -0.18 -10.61 3.43
N THR A 68 0.63 -10.77 4.47
CA THR A 68 2.07 -10.53 4.40
C THR A 68 2.76 -11.48 3.42
N VAL A 69 2.40 -12.76 3.42
CA VAL A 69 2.93 -13.74 2.48
C VAL A 69 2.56 -13.35 1.04
N HIS A 70 1.29 -12.98 0.82
CA HIS A 70 0.81 -12.56 -0.50
C HIS A 70 1.58 -11.33 -0.99
N ALA A 71 1.77 -10.33 -0.14
CA ALA A 71 2.51 -9.12 -0.47
C ALA A 71 3.96 -9.44 -0.83
N ALA A 72 4.61 -10.30 -0.06
CA ALA A 72 5.98 -10.71 -0.32
C ALA A 72 6.11 -11.41 -1.67
N GLN A 73 5.18 -12.31 -2.00
CA GLN A 73 5.17 -13.01 -3.27
C GLN A 73 4.95 -12.06 -4.44
N PHE A 74 4.00 -11.14 -4.31
CA PHE A 74 3.72 -10.14 -5.33
C PHE A 74 4.94 -9.25 -5.58
N CYS A 75 5.54 -8.74 -4.51
CA CYS A 75 6.70 -7.86 -4.61
C CYS A 75 7.90 -8.57 -5.24
N ALA A 76 8.13 -9.83 -4.87
CA ALA A 76 9.21 -10.63 -5.45
C ALA A 76 9.00 -10.85 -6.94
N ALA A 77 7.76 -11.13 -7.36
CA ALA A 77 7.44 -11.35 -8.77
C ALA A 77 7.60 -10.09 -9.63
N HIS A 78 7.45 -8.91 -9.04
CA HIS A 78 7.50 -7.63 -9.74
C HIS A 78 8.76 -6.82 -9.44
N GLY A 79 9.70 -7.37 -8.67
CA GLY A 79 10.94 -6.67 -8.32
C GLY A 79 10.74 -5.46 -7.44
N MET A 80 9.69 -5.45 -6.60
CA MET A 80 9.35 -4.33 -5.74
C MET A 80 9.84 -4.54 -4.32
N PRO A 81 10.36 -3.50 -3.65
CA PRO A 81 10.64 -3.59 -2.22
C PRO A 81 9.35 -3.74 -1.39
N CYS A 82 9.43 -4.49 -0.31
CA CYS A 82 8.33 -4.71 0.62
C CYS A 82 8.84 -4.57 2.06
N VAL A 83 8.12 -3.81 2.86
CA VAL A 83 8.48 -3.59 4.26
C VAL A 83 7.41 -4.12 5.20
#